data_acb9474a39566bd6d9558241d3517624
#
_entry.id   acb9474a39566bd6d9558241d3517624
#
_cell.length_a   1.000
_cell.length_b   1.000
_cell.length_c   1.000
_cell.angle_alpha   90.00
_cell.angle_beta   90.00
_cell.angle_gamma   90.00
#
_symmetry.space_group_name_H-M   'P 1'
#
loop_
_entity.id
_entity.type
_entity.pdbx_description
1 polymer ?
#
loop_
_entity_poly.entity_id
_entity_poly.type
_entity_poly.pdbx_seq_one_letter_code
_entity_poly.pdbx_strand_id
1 'polypeptide(L)'
;MVSRINGGEGTDQNPFGMTNTNGDSQNNTLTTSVQTFTHTWTIPSDKTQVSVLFDYNPVGTAGANDWFEIAEVQLEVGSVATPFEYLSFGEQLVLCQRYFTKSYDYGTYYTDTDSGDTYSGALIQRSIASTSANILFGEYPVPMRAAPTVTVRGTTAATDAAATIRGSGNTAISVGGFQLGNGPRLMGIYFTANQNYSFISAHYYADAEL
;
A
#
# COMPACT_ATOMS: atom_id res chain seq x y z
N MET A 1 -3.87 3.24 -28.46
CA MET A 1 -4.00 3.31 -26.99
C MET A 1 -5.10 4.30 -26.66
N VAL A 2 -5.91 3.99 -25.67
CA VAL A 2 -6.89 4.92 -25.11
C VAL A 2 -6.46 5.27 -23.71
N SER A 3 -6.30 6.56 -23.40
CA SER A 3 -6.17 7.04 -22.03
C SER A 3 -7.54 7.46 -21.52
N ARG A 4 -7.91 7.01 -20.33
CA ARG A 4 -9.19 7.33 -19.69
C ARG A 4 -8.96 7.88 -18.30
N ILE A 5 -9.73 8.88 -17.95
CA ILE A 5 -9.81 9.39 -16.59
C ILE A 5 -11.26 9.22 -16.15
N ASN A 6 -11.49 8.42 -15.12
CA ASN A 6 -12.81 8.13 -14.60
C ASN A 6 -12.96 8.69 -13.19
N GLY A 7 -14.12 9.19 -12.86
CA GLY A 7 -14.48 9.62 -11.51
C GLY A 7 -15.42 8.62 -10.85
N GLY A 8 -15.21 8.35 -9.56
CA GLY A 8 -16.07 7.52 -8.73
C GLY A 8 -16.70 8.30 -7.58
N GLU A 9 -17.77 7.75 -7.01
CA GLU A 9 -18.43 8.24 -5.80
C GLU A 9 -18.32 7.20 -4.69
N GLY A 10 -18.26 7.66 -3.45
CA GLY A 10 -18.16 6.79 -2.28
C GLY A 10 -16.72 6.49 -1.85
N THR A 11 -16.56 5.42 -1.10
CA THR A 11 -15.27 4.99 -0.56
C THR A 11 -14.77 3.78 -1.33
N ASP A 12 -13.53 3.85 -1.77
CA ASP A 12 -12.71 2.73 -2.26
C ASP A 12 -13.39 1.84 -3.34
N GLN A 13 -13.66 2.44 -4.48
CA GLN A 13 -14.19 1.69 -5.62
C GLN A 13 -13.07 1.03 -6.42
N ASN A 14 -13.30 -0.21 -6.84
CA ASN A 14 -12.44 -0.87 -7.80
C ASN A 14 -12.32 -0.02 -9.09
N PRO A 15 -11.10 0.40 -9.51
CA PRO A 15 -10.91 1.24 -10.69
C PRO A 15 -11.50 0.64 -11.97
N PHE A 16 -11.58 -0.69 -12.08
CA PHE A 16 -12.22 -1.39 -13.20
C PHE A 16 -13.77 -1.38 -13.12
N GLY A 17 -14.33 -1.12 -11.95
CA GLY A 17 -15.78 -0.99 -11.73
C GLY A 17 -16.30 0.43 -11.82
N MET A 18 -15.43 1.43 -11.94
CA MET A 18 -15.85 2.81 -12.17
C MET A 18 -16.49 2.93 -13.55
N THR A 19 -17.81 3.10 -13.58
CA THR A 19 -18.54 3.21 -14.83
C THR A 19 -18.16 4.50 -15.55
N ASN A 20 -17.97 4.40 -16.86
CA ASN A 20 -17.52 5.47 -17.76
C ASN A 20 -18.52 6.65 -17.90
N THR A 21 -19.55 6.71 -17.07
CA THR A 21 -20.65 7.67 -17.17
C THR A 21 -20.26 9.11 -16.84
N ASN A 22 -19.09 9.29 -16.19
CA ASN A 22 -18.58 10.61 -15.82
C ASN A 22 -17.07 10.74 -16.06
N GLY A 23 -16.52 9.93 -16.94
CA GLY A 23 -15.12 9.97 -17.33
C GLY A 23 -14.91 10.61 -18.69
N ASP A 24 -13.67 10.91 -19.00
CA ASP A 24 -13.24 11.33 -20.32
C ASP A 24 -12.23 10.34 -20.91
N SER A 25 -12.23 10.20 -22.22
CA SER A 25 -11.34 9.28 -22.93
C SER A 25 -10.72 9.93 -24.14
N GLN A 26 -9.44 9.74 -24.32
CA GLN A 26 -8.68 10.23 -25.46
C GLN A 26 -8.07 9.06 -26.24
N ASN A 27 -8.31 9.03 -27.54
CA ASN A 27 -7.66 8.09 -28.46
C ASN A 27 -6.28 8.62 -28.87
N ASN A 28 -5.24 7.84 -28.59
CA ASN A 28 -3.87 8.17 -28.93
C ASN A 28 -3.36 7.17 -29.97
N THR A 29 -2.92 7.68 -31.12
CA THR A 29 -2.28 6.86 -32.15
C THR A 29 -0.84 6.61 -31.77
N LEU A 30 -0.50 5.35 -31.48
CA LEU A 30 0.87 4.97 -31.16
C LEU A 30 1.71 4.75 -32.41
N THR A 31 2.97 5.10 -32.30
CA THR A 31 4.02 4.80 -33.29
C THR A 31 5.16 4.03 -32.62
N THR A 32 6.18 3.67 -33.36
CA THR A 32 7.38 3.02 -32.83
C THR A 32 8.37 3.99 -32.17
N SER A 33 8.06 5.27 -32.17
CA SER A 33 8.85 6.33 -31.52
C SER A 33 8.21 6.76 -30.22
N VAL A 34 9.01 7.21 -29.25
CA VAL A 34 8.50 7.81 -28.02
C VAL A 34 7.64 9.03 -28.35
N GLN A 35 6.47 9.10 -27.74
CA GLN A 35 5.51 10.17 -27.92
C GLN A 35 5.00 10.63 -26.56
N THR A 36 4.75 11.92 -26.40
CA THR A 36 4.11 12.49 -25.21
C THR A 36 2.67 12.82 -25.51
N PHE A 37 1.77 12.40 -24.63
CA PHE A 37 0.34 12.70 -24.69
C PHE A 37 -0.09 13.45 -23.44
N THR A 38 -0.96 14.42 -23.61
CA THR A 38 -1.60 15.16 -22.51
C THR A 38 -3.09 14.98 -22.59
N HIS A 39 -3.73 14.80 -21.43
CA HIS A 39 -5.17 14.66 -21.33
C HIS A 39 -5.67 15.50 -20.17
N THR A 40 -6.55 16.44 -20.42
CA THR A 40 -7.14 17.31 -19.40
C THR A 40 -8.63 16.99 -19.26
N TRP A 41 -9.07 16.79 -18.03
CA TRP A 41 -10.46 16.50 -17.71
C TRP A 41 -10.94 17.37 -16.56
N THR A 42 -12.14 17.93 -16.70
CA THR A 42 -12.79 18.65 -15.59
C THR A 42 -13.53 17.66 -14.70
N ILE A 43 -13.02 17.41 -13.53
CA ILE A 43 -13.60 16.48 -12.55
C ILE A 43 -14.91 17.09 -12.03
N PRO A 44 -16.06 16.40 -12.16
CA PRO A 44 -17.30 16.84 -11.53
C PRO A 44 -17.18 16.92 -10.01
N SER A 45 -17.85 17.89 -9.41
CA SER A 45 -17.72 18.19 -7.97
C SER A 45 -18.26 17.11 -7.02
N ASP A 46 -19.04 16.17 -7.56
CA ASP A 46 -19.60 15.02 -6.85
C ASP A 46 -18.63 13.81 -6.79
N LYS A 47 -17.48 13.88 -7.47
CA LYS A 47 -16.50 12.78 -7.49
C LYS A 47 -15.52 12.87 -6.33
N THR A 48 -15.37 11.78 -5.63
CA THR A 48 -14.46 11.64 -4.48
C THR A 48 -13.22 10.80 -4.81
N GLN A 49 -13.24 10.11 -5.95
CA GLN A 49 -12.16 9.24 -6.41
C GLN A 49 -11.88 9.47 -7.89
N VAL A 50 -10.62 9.30 -8.29
CA VAL A 50 -10.17 9.38 -9.68
C VAL A 50 -9.34 8.16 -10.02
N SER A 51 -9.60 7.55 -11.17
CA SER A 51 -8.75 6.52 -11.74
C SER A 51 -8.24 6.92 -13.12
N VAL A 52 -6.99 6.58 -13.39
CA VAL A 52 -6.36 6.73 -14.71
C VAL A 52 -6.14 5.33 -15.29
N LEU A 53 -6.64 5.09 -16.48
CA LEU A 53 -6.52 3.82 -17.18
C LEU A 53 -5.90 4.01 -18.57
N PHE A 54 -5.11 3.03 -18.96
CA PHE A 54 -4.52 2.96 -20.29
C PHE A 54 -4.91 1.63 -20.92
N ASP A 55 -5.71 1.70 -21.97
CA ASP A 55 -6.19 0.54 -22.73
C ASP A 55 -5.51 0.47 -24.09
N TYR A 56 -5.20 -0.73 -24.54
CA TYR A 56 -4.67 -0.97 -25.86
C TYR A 56 -5.40 -2.14 -26.52
N ASN A 57 -5.95 -1.87 -27.68
CA ASN A 57 -6.53 -2.89 -28.55
C ASN A 57 -5.65 -3.05 -29.78
N PRO A 58 -4.97 -4.18 -29.96
CA PRO A 58 -4.20 -4.47 -31.18
C PRO A 58 -5.13 -4.56 -32.38
N VAL A 59 -4.61 -4.18 -33.55
CA VAL A 59 -5.34 -4.31 -34.82
C VAL A 59 -5.07 -5.70 -35.38
N GLY A 60 -6.13 -6.44 -35.68
CA GLY A 60 -6.04 -7.82 -36.18
C GLY A 60 -5.98 -8.87 -35.06
N THR A 61 -5.25 -9.96 -35.30
CA THR A 61 -5.10 -11.01 -34.29
C THR A 61 -3.98 -10.64 -33.32
N ALA A 62 -4.31 -10.52 -32.04
CA ALA A 62 -3.32 -10.24 -31.00
C ALA A 62 -2.24 -11.33 -30.97
N GLY A 63 -0.99 -10.94 -30.86
CA GLY A 63 0.17 -11.82 -30.83
C GLY A 63 1.18 -11.42 -29.74
N ALA A 64 2.24 -12.21 -29.61
CA ALA A 64 3.26 -11.99 -28.58
C ALA A 64 4.01 -10.65 -28.72
N ASN A 65 3.96 -10.00 -29.86
CA ASN A 65 4.60 -8.72 -30.14
C ASN A 65 3.65 -7.51 -30.06
N ASP A 66 2.41 -7.73 -29.64
CA ASP A 66 1.41 -6.66 -29.48
C ASP A 66 1.49 -6.12 -28.05
N TRP A 67 2.42 -5.23 -27.82
CA TRP A 67 2.65 -4.59 -26.54
C TRP A 67 2.93 -3.10 -26.72
N PHE A 68 2.77 -2.34 -25.67
CA PHE A 68 3.12 -0.93 -25.59
C PHE A 68 3.79 -0.65 -24.24
N GLU A 69 4.62 0.35 -24.21
CA GLU A 69 5.28 0.82 -23.00
C GLU A 69 4.71 2.18 -22.58
N ILE A 70 4.61 2.38 -21.28
CA ILE A 70 4.25 3.66 -20.68
C ILE A 70 5.36 4.06 -19.73
N ALA A 71 5.79 5.30 -19.82
CA ALA A 71 6.75 5.91 -18.91
C ALA A 71 6.32 7.35 -18.62
N GLU A 72 6.87 7.93 -17.57
CA GLU A 72 6.71 9.34 -17.23
C GLU A 72 5.23 9.76 -17.10
N VAL A 73 4.46 8.97 -16.33
CA VAL A 73 3.05 9.30 -16.04
C VAL A 73 2.99 10.32 -14.91
N GLN A 74 2.35 11.45 -15.17
CA GLN A 74 2.12 12.51 -14.19
C GLN A 74 0.64 12.86 -14.15
N LEU A 75 0.06 12.90 -12.96
CA LEU A 75 -1.28 13.39 -12.69
C LEU A 75 -1.17 14.63 -11.82
N GLU A 76 -1.72 15.74 -12.26
CA GLU A 76 -1.66 17.02 -11.55
C GLU A 76 -2.96 17.78 -11.63
N VAL A 77 -3.19 18.65 -10.66
CA VAL A 77 -4.33 19.56 -10.65
C VAL A 77 -3.93 20.83 -11.40
N GLY A 78 -4.63 21.11 -12.50
CA GLY A 78 -4.36 22.30 -13.31
C GLY A 78 -5.11 22.25 -14.64
N SER A 79 -5.08 23.33 -15.36
CA SER A 79 -5.69 23.44 -16.71
C SER A 79 -4.68 23.22 -17.85
N VAL A 80 -3.40 23.15 -17.53
CA VAL A 80 -2.29 22.99 -18.48
C VAL A 80 -1.30 21.99 -17.89
N ALA A 81 -0.95 20.98 -18.67
CA ALA A 81 0.07 20.01 -18.29
C ALA A 81 1.43 20.69 -18.17
N THR A 82 2.14 20.42 -17.08
CA THR A 82 3.51 20.86 -16.87
C THR A 82 4.51 19.81 -17.38
N PRO A 83 5.79 20.16 -17.59
CA PRO A 83 6.81 19.15 -17.88
C PRO A 83 6.88 18.12 -16.78
N PHE A 84 7.20 16.86 -17.14
CA PHE A 84 7.32 15.79 -16.18
C PHE A 84 8.36 16.11 -15.09
N GLU A 85 7.96 15.98 -13.84
CA GLU A 85 8.81 16.25 -12.68
C GLU A 85 9.60 14.99 -12.29
N TYR A 86 10.90 15.00 -12.54
CA TYR A 86 11.79 13.91 -12.16
C TYR A 86 12.14 13.99 -10.67
N LEU A 87 11.50 13.18 -9.86
CA LEU A 87 11.87 12.98 -8.48
C LEU A 87 12.77 11.75 -8.33
N SER A 88 13.74 11.82 -7.44
CA SER A 88 14.53 10.63 -7.09
C SER A 88 13.63 9.58 -6.43
N PHE A 89 14.03 8.30 -6.55
CA PHE A 89 13.28 7.21 -5.88
C PHE A 89 13.08 7.48 -4.39
N GLY A 90 14.12 8.01 -3.71
CA GLY A 90 14.04 8.32 -2.29
C GLY A 90 12.99 9.38 -1.96
N GLU A 91 12.91 10.44 -2.76
CA GLU A 91 11.90 11.48 -2.60
C GLU A 91 10.48 10.95 -2.83
N GLN A 92 10.28 10.19 -3.91
CA GLN A 92 8.98 9.57 -4.17
C GLN A 92 8.57 8.62 -3.04
N LEU A 93 9.51 7.80 -2.55
CA LEU A 93 9.25 6.88 -1.46
C LEU A 93 8.79 7.59 -0.19
N VAL A 94 9.47 8.68 0.19
CA VAL A 94 9.08 9.52 1.35
C VAL A 94 7.66 10.06 1.19
N LEU A 95 7.31 10.55 0.01
CA LEU A 95 5.96 11.05 -0.28
C LEU A 95 4.92 9.93 -0.16
N CYS A 96 5.18 8.75 -0.69
CA CYS A 96 4.29 7.60 -0.59
C CYS A 96 4.14 7.12 0.87
N GLN A 97 5.23 7.08 1.63
CA GLN A 97 5.23 6.63 3.03
C GLN A 97 4.41 7.52 3.96
N ARG A 98 4.09 8.75 3.57
CA ARG A 98 3.16 9.60 4.33
C ARG A 98 1.72 9.10 4.29
N TYR A 99 1.37 8.28 3.31
CA TYR A 99 0.03 7.72 3.11
C TYR A 99 -0.02 6.24 3.48
N PHE A 100 0.97 5.49 3.03
CA PHE A 100 1.05 4.05 3.28
C PHE A 100 2.48 3.62 3.62
N THR A 101 2.62 2.83 4.67
CA THR A 101 3.89 2.21 5.02
C THR A 101 3.69 0.79 5.55
N LYS A 102 4.70 -0.05 5.40
CA LYS A 102 4.69 -1.43 5.86
C LYS A 102 6.06 -1.82 6.40
N SER A 103 6.08 -2.78 7.30
CA SER A 103 7.31 -3.34 7.85
C SER A 103 7.97 -4.37 6.94
N TYR A 104 7.23 -4.92 5.99
CA TYR A 104 7.76 -5.89 5.01
C TYR A 104 8.73 -5.23 4.03
N ASP A 105 9.65 -6.02 3.48
CA ASP A 105 10.50 -5.59 2.38
C ASP A 105 9.66 -5.09 1.18
N TYR A 106 10.18 -4.13 0.41
CA TYR A 106 9.41 -3.48 -0.65
C TYR A 106 8.87 -4.45 -1.70
N GLY A 107 9.64 -5.49 -2.04
CA GLY A 107 9.22 -6.51 -3.00
C GLY A 107 8.20 -7.52 -2.47
N THR A 108 7.93 -7.54 -1.16
CA THR A 108 7.02 -8.49 -0.55
C THR A 108 5.62 -7.89 -0.46
N TYR A 109 4.64 -8.62 -0.97
CA TYR A 109 3.26 -8.21 -0.84
C TYR A 109 2.76 -8.46 0.59
N TYR A 110 2.10 -7.50 1.21
CA TYR A 110 1.72 -7.57 2.63
C TYR A 110 0.62 -8.62 2.93
N THR A 111 -0.05 -9.13 1.90
CA THR A 111 -1.03 -10.23 2.03
C THR A 111 -0.44 -11.60 1.71
N ASP A 112 0.83 -11.66 1.29
CA ASP A 112 1.47 -12.94 1.03
C ASP A 112 1.47 -13.80 2.29
N THR A 113 0.90 -14.97 2.12
CA THR A 113 0.84 -16.03 3.14
C THR A 113 2.16 -16.76 3.22
N ASP A 114 3.27 -16.05 3.11
CA ASP A 114 4.56 -16.73 3.07
C ASP A 114 4.73 -17.54 4.34
N SER A 115 4.73 -18.84 4.13
CA SER A 115 4.80 -19.89 5.14
C SER A 115 6.19 -19.97 5.81
N GLY A 116 7.02 -18.96 5.60
CA GLY A 116 8.33 -18.84 6.22
C GLY A 116 8.32 -17.88 7.41
N ASP A 117 9.07 -18.22 8.44
CA ASP A 117 9.41 -17.33 9.54
C ASP A 117 10.24 -16.14 9.05
N THR A 118 9.60 -15.15 8.44
CA THR A 118 10.29 -13.95 7.98
C THR A 118 10.31 -12.90 9.09
N TYR A 119 11.49 -12.64 9.61
CA TYR A 119 11.71 -11.55 10.57
C TYR A 119 12.19 -10.28 9.88
N SER A 120 12.40 -10.31 8.57
CA SER A 120 12.87 -9.16 7.80
C SER A 120 11.87 -8.01 7.91
N GLY A 121 12.31 -6.92 8.53
CA GLY A 121 11.48 -5.75 8.80
C GLY A 121 10.46 -5.90 9.94
N ALA A 122 10.30 -7.06 10.55
CA ALA A 122 9.37 -7.26 11.66
C ALA A 122 9.77 -6.44 12.89
N LEU A 123 8.78 -5.94 13.61
CA LEU A 123 9.00 -5.45 14.96
C LEU A 123 9.30 -6.63 15.88
N ILE A 124 10.41 -6.58 16.59
CA ILE A 124 10.84 -7.65 17.48
C ILE A 124 11.15 -7.06 18.85
N GLN A 125 10.60 -7.66 19.88
CA GLN A 125 10.89 -7.29 21.26
C GLN A 125 11.12 -8.54 22.11
N ARG A 126 12.09 -8.47 23.00
CA ARG A 126 12.29 -9.50 24.02
C ARG A 126 11.12 -9.46 25.00
N SER A 127 10.50 -10.58 25.25
CA SER A 127 9.43 -10.69 26.25
C SER A 127 10.01 -10.63 27.67
N ILE A 128 9.29 -9.94 28.54
CA ILE A 128 9.61 -9.80 29.96
C ILE A 128 8.44 -10.40 30.73
N ALA A 129 8.59 -11.58 31.31
CA ALA A 129 7.67 -12.25 32.22
C ALA A 129 6.20 -12.49 31.78
N SER A 130 5.62 -13.54 32.29
CA SER A 130 4.43 -14.24 31.79
C SER A 130 3.06 -13.57 31.97
N THR A 131 2.93 -12.54 32.75
CA THR A 131 1.61 -11.98 33.12
C THR A 131 1.51 -10.46 32.94
N SER A 132 2.56 -9.84 32.44
CA SER A 132 2.61 -8.39 32.25
C SER A 132 2.16 -8.01 30.84
N ALA A 133 1.58 -6.82 30.70
CA ALA A 133 1.32 -6.22 29.40
C ALA A 133 2.65 -6.03 28.66
N ASN A 134 2.74 -6.55 27.46
CA ASN A 134 3.87 -6.38 26.57
C ASN A 134 3.51 -5.32 25.52
N ILE A 135 4.49 -4.51 25.15
CA ILE A 135 4.31 -3.42 24.20
C ILE A 135 5.36 -3.56 23.12
N LEU A 136 4.91 -3.73 21.87
CA LEU A 136 5.77 -3.54 20.71
C LEU A 136 5.63 -2.09 20.26
N PHE A 137 6.73 -1.39 20.15
CA PHE A 137 6.75 -0.05 19.58
C PHE A 137 7.27 -0.10 18.15
N GLY A 138 6.60 0.66 17.27
CA GLY A 138 7.03 0.90 15.91
C GLY A 138 7.04 2.40 15.62
N GLU A 139 8.12 2.88 15.02
CA GLU A 139 8.21 4.22 14.47
C GLU A 139 8.03 4.13 12.96
N TYR A 140 7.21 5.01 12.39
CA TYR A 140 7.07 5.08 10.94
C TYR A 140 8.30 5.76 10.33
N PRO A 141 8.74 5.34 9.14
CA PRO A 141 9.90 5.94 8.48
C PRO A 141 9.80 7.44 8.30
N VAL A 142 8.59 7.93 8.12
CA VAL A 142 8.25 9.37 8.04
C VAL A 142 6.94 9.61 8.79
N PRO A 143 6.70 10.84 9.29
CA PRO A 143 5.41 11.18 9.86
C PRO A 143 4.30 11.00 8.82
N MET A 144 3.30 10.18 9.14
CA MET A 144 2.15 9.99 8.27
C MET A 144 1.25 11.23 8.26
N ARG A 145 0.46 11.41 7.20
CA ARG A 145 -0.41 12.60 7.05
C ARG A 145 -1.49 12.70 8.13
N ALA A 146 -1.92 11.58 8.66
CA ALA A 146 -2.91 11.45 9.73
C ALA A 146 -2.57 10.24 10.60
N ALA A 147 -3.28 10.02 11.68
CA ALA A 147 -3.22 8.77 12.42
C ALA A 147 -3.72 7.63 11.52
N PRO A 148 -2.89 6.64 11.19
CA PRO A 148 -3.25 5.62 10.21
C PRO A 148 -4.15 4.54 10.81
N THR A 149 -4.85 3.83 9.94
CA THR A 149 -5.36 2.50 10.25
C THR A 149 -4.21 1.51 10.20
N VAL A 150 -3.95 0.83 11.32
CA VAL A 150 -2.84 -0.13 11.42
C VAL A 150 -3.38 -1.54 11.47
N THR A 151 -2.90 -2.38 10.57
CA THR A 151 -3.13 -3.82 10.62
C THR A 151 -1.84 -4.53 11.02
N VAL A 152 -1.95 -5.44 11.98
CA VAL A 152 -0.84 -6.20 12.52
C VAL A 152 -0.95 -7.64 12.08
N ARG A 153 0.16 -8.24 11.69
CA ARG A 153 0.27 -9.64 11.28
C ARG A 153 1.38 -10.36 12.02
N GLY A 154 1.14 -11.62 12.31
CA GLY A 154 2.18 -12.50 12.85
C GLY A 154 3.24 -12.81 11.81
N THR A 155 4.47 -13.04 12.27
CA THR A 155 5.60 -13.44 11.38
C THR A 155 5.50 -14.90 10.89
N THR A 156 4.62 -15.70 11.48
CA THR A 156 4.42 -17.13 11.13
C THR A 156 3.01 -17.46 10.68
N ALA A 157 2.07 -16.55 10.85
CA ALA A 157 0.68 -16.77 10.49
C ALA A 157 0.20 -15.61 9.63
N ALA A 158 -0.35 -15.94 8.48
CA ALA A 158 -0.93 -15.00 7.53
C ALA A 158 -2.31 -14.46 7.97
N THR A 159 -2.57 -14.40 9.27
CA THR A 159 -3.84 -13.90 9.81
C THR A 159 -3.68 -12.47 10.28
N ASP A 160 -4.58 -11.60 9.82
CA ASP A 160 -4.71 -10.25 10.32
C ASP A 160 -5.07 -10.26 11.81
N ALA A 161 -4.70 -9.21 12.52
CA ALA A 161 -4.90 -9.08 13.95
C ALA A 161 -4.16 -10.13 14.78
N ALA A 162 -2.96 -10.53 14.36
CA ALA A 162 -2.15 -11.49 15.09
C ALA A 162 -0.72 -10.96 15.30
N ALA A 163 -0.13 -11.28 16.43
CA ALA A 163 1.31 -11.21 16.66
C ALA A 163 1.86 -12.62 16.89
N THR A 164 3.08 -12.86 16.52
CA THR A 164 3.71 -14.15 16.75
C THR A 164 4.56 -14.08 18.01
N ILE A 165 4.38 -15.04 18.89
CA ILE A 165 5.13 -15.19 20.13
C ILE A 165 5.90 -16.48 20.05
N ARG A 166 7.20 -16.44 20.41
CA ARG A 166 8.02 -17.65 20.50
C ARG A 166 8.36 -17.96 21.94
N GLY A 167 7.96 -19.14 22.36
CA GLY A 167 8.31 -19.72 23.65
C GLY A 167 9.70 -20.31 23.68
N SER A 168 10.09 -20.86 24.85
CA SER A 168 11.36 -21.55 25.06
C SER A 168 11.59 -22.77 24.13
N GLY A 169 10.55 -23.31 23.53
CA GLY A 169 10.59 -24.41 22.55
C GLY A 169 10.60 -23.98 21.09
N ASN A 170 10.81 -22.72 20.81
CA ASN A 170 10.77 -22.14 19.45
C ASN A 170 9.44 -22.34 18.70
N THR A 171 8.36 -22.63 19.43
CA THR A 171 7.04 -22.79 18.86
C THR A 171 6.39 -21.44 18.68
N ALA A 172 5.98 -21.13 17.46
CA ALA A 172 5.25 -19.91 17.16
C ALA A 172 3.78 -20.06 17.57
N ILE A 173 3.26 -19.09 18.28
CA ILE A 173 1.86 -19.01 18.67
C ILE A 173 1.32 -17.67 18.19
N SER A 174 0.24 -17.70 17.43
CA SER A 174 -0.48 -16.49 17.07
C SER A 174 -1.32 -16.01 18.25
N VAL A 175 -1.17 -14.75 18.60
CA VAL A 175 -1.97 -14.13 19.68
C VAL A 175 -2.91 -13.11 19.07
N GLY A 176 -4.19 -13.40 19.18
CA GLY A 176 -5.25 -12.42 18.90
C GLY A 176 -5.56 -11.60 20.14
N GLY A 177 -6.26 -10.48 19.96
CA GLY A 177 -6.74 -9.65 21.06
C GLY A 177 -5.71 -8.67 21.62
N PHE A 178 -5.10 -7.89 20.77
CA PHE A 178 -4.23 -6.78 21.17
C PHE A 178 -4.96 -5.43 21.02
N GLN A 179 -4.47 -4.43 21.74
CA GLN A 179 -4.90 -3.04 21.60
C GLN A 179 -3.84 -2.25 20.85
N LEU A 180 -4.28 -1.39 19.95
CA LEU A 180 -3.42 -0.47 19.23
C LEU A 180 -3.55 0.94 19.82
N GLY A 181 -2.40 1.51 20.18
CA GLY A 181 -2.27 2.94 20.37
C GLY A 181 -1.47 3.50 19.21
N ASN A 182 -2.09 4.25 18.32
CA ASN A 182 -1.41 4.79 17.14
C ASN A 182 -1.61 6.29 17.00
N GLY A 183 -0.59 6.93 16.48
CA GLY A 183 -0.58 8.33 16.07
C GLY A 183 0.14 8.46 14.74
N PRO A 184 0.31 9.66 14.19
CA PRO A 184 0.94 9.84 12.88
C PRO A 184 2.44 9.55 12.85
N ARG A 185 3.09 9.32 14.00
CA ARG A 185 4.53 9.06 14.09
C ARG A 185 4.89 7.69 14.67
N LEU A 186 4.07 7.24 15.60
CA LEU A 186 4.35 6.07 16.41
C LEU A 186 3.12 5.18 16.51
N MET A 187 3.34 3.89 16.60
CA MET A 187 2.34 2.93 17.04
C MET A 187 2.83 2.15 18.24
N GLY A 188 1.91 1.75 19.10
CA GLY A 188 2.14 0.81 20.19
C GLY A 188 1.17 -0.35 20.07
N ILE A 189 1.67 -1.57 20.11
CA ILE A 189 0.87 -2.79 20.12
C ILE A 189 0.91 -3.38 21.52
N TYR A 190 -0.22 -3.37 22.21
CA TYR A 190 -0.37 -3.91 23.56
C TYR A 190 -1.01 -5.27 23.49
N PHE A 191 -0.42 -6.23 24.16
CA PHE A 191 -1.03 -7.54 24.35
C PHE A 191 -0.62 -8.13 25.71
N THR A 192 -1.44 -9.02 26.20
CA THR A 192 -1.19 -9.75 27.45
C THR A 192 -0.80 -11.17 27.10
N ALA A 193 0.39 -11.57 27.52
CA ALA A 193 0.84 -12.94 27.35
C ALA A 193 0.48 -13.75 28.61
N ASN A 194 0.11 -15.02 28.43
CA ASN A 194 -0.21 -15.93 29.52
C ASN A 194 0.88 -16.98 29.80
N GLN A 195 2.05 -16.84 29.19
CA GLN A 195 3.19 -17.75 29.29
C GLN A 195 4.52 -17.00 29.20
N ASN A 196 5.60 -17.66 29.59
CA ASN A 196 6.95 -17.13 29.44
C ASN A 196 7.43 -17.29 27.99
N TYR A 197 7.78 -16.20 27.37
CA TYR A 197 8.21 -16.15 25.97
C TYR A 197 9.63 -15.60 25.84
N SER A 198 10.34 -16.06 24.81
CA SER A 198 11.69 -15.55 24.53
C SER A 198 11.64 -14.20 23.83
N PHE A 199 10.75 -14.04 22.88
CA PHE A 199 10.52 -12.79 22.16
C PHE A 199 9.15 -12.77 21.48
N ILE A 200 8.77 -11.58 21.02
CA ILE A 200 7.55 -11.27 20.32
C ILE A 200 7.93 -10.60 19.02
N SER A 201 7.27 -10.98 17.95
CA SER A 201 7.47 -10.39 16.65
C SER A 201 6.14 -10.15 15.95
N ALA A 202 6.07 -9.06 15.19
CA ALA A 202 4.92 -8.74 14.38
C ALA A 202 5.33 -7.91 13.16
N HIS A 203 4.66 -8.14 12.07
CA HIS A 203 4.62 -7.23 10.94
C HIS A 203 3.44 -6.28 11.07
N TYR A 204 3.52 -5.18 10.37
CA TYR A 204 2.41 -4.25 10.23
C TYR A 204 2.34 -3.65 8.83
N TYR A 205 1.19 -3.16 8.49
CA TYR A 205 1.03 -2.11 7.51
C TYR A 205 0.12 -1.02 8.08
N ALA A 206 0.40 0.20 7.72
CA ALA A 206 -0.27 1.39 8.20
C ALA A 206 -0.76 2.21 7.00
N ASP A 207 -2.05 2.49 7.00
CA ASP A 207 -2.76 3.18 5.94
C ASP A 207 -3.37 4.46 6.49
N ALA A 208 -2.97 5.62 5.96
CA ALA A 208 -3.47 6.94 6.28
C ALA A 208 -4.20 7.58 5.09
N GLU A 209 -4.62 6.79 4.12
CA GLU A 209 -5.54 7.24 3.09
C GLU A 209 -6.91 7.59 3.70
N LEU A 210 -7.76 8.26 2.95
CA LEU A 210 -9.02 8.82 3.47
C LEU A 210 -10.09 7.75 3.64
#